data_f6df24da580d514ae809953381b60a96
#
_entry.id   f6df24da580d514ae809953381b60a96
#
_cell.length_a   1.000
_cell.length_b   1.000
_cell.length_c   1.000
_cell.angle_alpha   90.00
_cell.angle_beta   90.00
_cell.angle_gamma   90.00
#
_symmetry.space_group_name_H-M   'P 1'
#
loop_
_entity.id
_entity.type
_entity.pdbx_description
1 polymer ?
#
loop_
_entity_poly.entity_id
_entity_poly.type
_entity_poly.pdbx_seq_one_letter_code
_entity_poly.pdbx_strand_id
1 'polypeptide(L)'
;MSHSKHYATAPEDRISFAHKVVYGLGAFVNNLLAGASGGMIIVLNLGLGMNPALVGLLGALPRLTDAITDPLMGYISDNTRTRWGRRRPYIFVGAIAAGVIFALLWQLPRGQSETFYFVYFLIGSLLFYLGYTVFATPWVALGYELTPDYHERTRLMGVQNFIGQLAYVVSPWFLWIMTYEGFFKDQVAGAAGLAIIVAVFVIGVGILPAILLRERFKDIAEAEVSEHRRHLQEEEAKEVARESALSAFRRNMVDFFKGFGATLKSGPFLKLCIATFLVFNGFMLISSFQFYVIIYYVFGGDQTHGAEYAGYAGTLGAISTFLVIIFVTWLGTKVGKRRAFFVATGASIVGYGLKWICYNPDIPLLVLLPAPLLAFGLGGLFTLMPSMVADVVDVDELHTHERREGMFGSIFWWVVKLGMAAALAGGGFLLNATGFDVALGGDQSARTIFLMRLFDAGIPMVASAIAIWAVAAFPITEEKAHEVRVELERRRGKPGELATA
;
A
#
# COMPACT_ATOMS: atom_id res chain seq x y z
N MET A 1 -36.07 1.90 22.64
CA MET A 1 -34.79 1.26 22.24
C MET A 1 -35.12 0.23 21.18
N SER A 2 -35.05 0.62 19.91
CA SER A 2 -35.21 -0.28 18.78
C SER A 2 -33.93 -1.13 18.68
N HIS A 3 -34.05 -2.43 18.92
CA HIS A 3 -32.97 -3.36 18.66
C HIS A 3 -32.71 -3.35 17.14
N SER A 4 -31.60 -2.75 16.69
CA SER A 4 -31.12 -2.95 15.33
C SER A 4 -31.07 -4.46 15.10
N LYS A 5 -31.86 -4.96 14.14
CA LYS A 5 -31.84 -6.39 13.79
C LYS A 5 -30.44 -6.73 13.32
N HIS A 6 -29.64 -7.31 14.20
CA HIS A 6 -28.31 -7.83 13.88
C HIS A 6 -28.55 -9.12 13.07
N TYR A 7 -28.34 -9.07 11.77
CA TYR A 7 -28.45 -10.26 10.93
C TYR A 7 -27.26 -11.18 11.25
N ALA A 8 -27.57 -12.35 11.82
CA ALA A 8 -26.54 -13.36 12.10
C ALA A 8 -26.03 -13.96 10.78
N THR A 9 -24.73 -14.11 10.65
CA THR A 9 -24.11 -14.81 9.50
C THR A 9 -24.63 -16.24 9.43
N ALA A 10 -25.19 -16.63 8.28
CA ALA A 10 -25.63 -18.00 8.03
C ALA A 10 -24.46 -19.00 8.14
N PRO A 11 -24.67 -20.21 8.63
CA PRO A 11 -23.60 -21.20 8.80
C PRO A 11 -22.82 -21.48 7.51
N GLU A 12 -23.52 -21.53 6.35
CA GLU A 12 -22.95 -21.75 5.02
C GLU A 12 -22.08 -20.59 4.51
N ASP A 13 -22.29 -19.38 5.05
CA ASP A 13 -21.53 -18.19 4.68
C ASP A 13 -20.30 -17.97 5.57
N ARG A 14 -20.16 -18.76 6.64
CA ARG A 14 -19.04 -18.66 7.57
C ARG A 14 -17.78 -19.26 6.97
N ILE A 15 -16.71 -18.49 7.02
CA ILE A 15 -15.36 -18.95 6.67
C ILE A 15 -14.68 -19.46 7.94
N SER A 16 -14.11 -20.66 7.90
CA SER A 16 -13.35 -21.19 9.04
C SER A 16 -12.16 -20.26 9.36
N PHE A 17 -11.76 -20.19 10.63
CA PHE A 17 -10.61 -19.36 11.04
C PHE A 17 -9.35 -19.75 10.29
N ALA A 18 -9.13 -21.06 10.04
CA ALA A 18 -8.00 -21.55 9.26
C ALA A 18 -7.98 -20.97 7.82
N HIS A 19 -9.12 -20.93 7.13
CA HIS A 19 -9.22 -20.33 5.80
C HIS A 19 -9.00 -18.80 5.84
N LYS A 20 -9.43 -18.09 6.90
CA LYS A 20 -9.12 -16.68 7.08
C LYS A 20 -7.62 -16.45 7.25
N VAL A 21 -6.95 -17.31 8.03
CA VAL A 21 -5.49 -17.27 8.19
C VAL A 21 -4.79 -17.52 6.86
N VAL A 22 -5.20 -18.54 6.11
CA VAL A 22 -4.63 -18.85 4.78
C VAL A 22 -4.79 -17.67 3.83
N TYR A 23 -5.94 -17.01 3.81
CA TYR A 23 -6.11 -15.78 3.03
C TYR A 23 -5.22 -14.65 3.53
N GLY A 24 -5.08 -14.50 4.85
CA GLY A 24 -4.19 -13.54 5.49
C GLY A 24 -2.71 -13.76 5.18
N LEU A 25 -2.27 -15.02 5.01
CA LEU A 25 -0.90 -15.34 4.58
C LEU A 25 -0.58 -14.78 3.19
N GLY A 26 -1.57 -14.72 2.29
CA GLY A 26 -1.43 -13.99 1.02
C GLY A 26 -1.15 -12.51 1.23
N ALA A 27 -1.80 -11.87 2.21
CA ALA A 27 -1.51 -10.47 2.58
C ALA A 27 -0.10 -10.30 3.15
N PHE A 28 0.34 -11.24 3.98
CA PHE A 28 1.70 -11.22 4.51
C PHE A 28 2.73 -11.27 3.38
N VAL A 29 2.58 -12.20 2.43
CA VAL A 29 3.46 -12.33 1.26
C VAL A 29 3.45 -11.07 0.41
N ASN A 30 2.26 -10.51 0.14
CA ASN A 30 2.09 -9.27 -0.60
C ASN A 30 2.86 -8.11 0.04
N ASN A 31 2.68 -7.91 1.33
CA ASN A 31 3.31 -6.82 2.08
C ASN A 31 4.82 -7.07 2.29
N LEU A 32 5.23 -8.34 2.45
CA LEU A 32 6.63 -8.72 2.57
C LEU A 32 7.41 -8.38 1.29
N LEU A 33 6.86 -8.72 0.11
CA LEU A 33 7.47 -8.37 -1.17
C LEU A 33 7.55 -6.85 -1.38
N ALA A 34 6.49 -6.12 -1.01
CA ALA A 34 6.49 -4.67 -1.08
C ALA A 34 7.53 -4.05 -0.14
N GLY A 35 7.61 -4.53 1.10
CA GLY A 35 8.59 -4.11 2.09
C GLY A 35 10.03 -4.46 1.70
N ALA A 36 10.25 -5.67 1.17
CA ALA A 36 11.55 -6.12 0.69
C ALA A 36 12.04 -5.27 -0.49
N SER A 37 11.21 -5.06 -1.49
CA SER A 37 11.56 -4.22 -2.65
C SER A 37 11.94 -2.80 -2.24
N GLY A 38 11.23 -2.20 -1.26
CA GLY A 38 11.53 -0.86 -0.76
C GLY A 38 12.74 -0.79 0.16
N GLY A 39 12.91 -1.78 1.06
CA GLY A 39 13.98 -1.78 2.06
C GLY A 39 15.34 -2.23 1.52
N MET A 40 15.33 -3.18 0.57
CA MET A 40 16.59 -3.72 0.01
C MET A 40 17.22 -2.81 -1.05
N ILE A 41 16.43 -1.95 -1.72
CA ILE A 41 16.93 -1.11 -2.84
C ILE A 41 18.08 -0.17 -2.43
N ILE A 42 18.16 0.17 -1.15
CA ILE A 42 19.24 1.01 -0.60
C ILE A 42 20.64 0.39 -0.81
N VAL A 43 20.73 -0.94 -0.92
CA VAL A 43 21.99 -1.66 -1.18
C VAL A 43 22.59 -1.30 -2.52
N LEU A 44 21.78 -0.89 -3.50
CA LEU A 44 22.30 -0.40 -4.80
C LEU A 44 23.15 0.87 -4.62
N ASN A 45 22.82 1.71 -3.65
CA ASN A 45 23.65 2.87 -3.30
C ASN A 45 24.75 2.48 -2.32
N LEU A 46 24.42 1.92 -1.15
CA LEU A 46 25.38 1.65 -0.08
C LEU A 46 26.37 0.53 -0.44
N GLY A 47 25.93 -0.50 -1.16
CA GLY A 47 26.75 -1.67 -1.51
C GLY A 47 27.45 -1.56 -2.86
N LEU A 48 26.83 -0.91 -3.86
CA LEU A 48 27.36 -0.78 -5.23
C LEU A 48 27.82 0.63 -5.59
N GLY A 49 27.57 1.63 -4.72
CA GLY A 49 27.94 3.02 -4.98
C GLY A 49 27.13 3.72 -6.06
N MET A 50 25.95 3.18 -6.44
CA MET A 50 25.10 3.81 -7.45
C MET A 50 24.60 5.18 -7.02
N ASN A 51 24.44 6.06 -7.98
CA ASN A 51 23.88 7.39 -7.73
C ASN A 51 22.47 7.30 -7.11
N PRO A 52 22.20 7.98 -5.98
CA PRO A 52 20.90 7.93 -5.30
C PRO A 52 19.71 8.27 -6.18
N ALA A 53 19.87 9.22 -7.14
CA ALA A 53 18.79 9.58 -8.06
C ALA A 53 18.43 8.41 -8.99
N LEU A 54 19.41 7.66 -9.49
CA LEU A 54 19.17 6.45 -10.29
C LEU A 54 18.49 5.36 -9.48
N VAL A 55 18.91 5.17 -8.23
CA VAL A 55 18.26 4.21 -7.30
C VAL A 55 16.81 4.60 -7.05
N GLY A 56 16.54 5.90 -6.83
CA GLY A 56 15.18 6.41 -6.70
C GLY A 56 14.30 6.16 -7.93
N LEU A 57 14.86 6.34 -9.13
CA LEU A 57 14.17 6.03 -10.40
C LEU A 57 13.88 4.53 -10.54
N LEU A 58 14.80 3.65 -10.14
CA LEU A 58 14.58 2.20 -10.13
C LEU A 58 13.45 1.78 -9.18
N GLY A 59 13.25 2.50 -8.09
CA GLY A 59 12.11 2.30 -7.20
C GLY A 59 10.78 2.81 -7.77
N ALA A 60 10.83 3.89 -8.58
CA ALA A 60 9.66 4.59 -9.09
C ALA A 60 9.10 4.01 -10.40
N LEU A 61 9.97 3.82 -11.41
CA LEU A 61 9.55 3.46 -12.77
C LEU A 61 8.71 2.17 -12.86
N PRO A 62 9.10 1.06 -12.19
CA PRO A 62 8.30 -0.16 -12.22
C PRO A 62 6.91 0.01 -11.58
N ARG A 63 6.76 0.91 -10.60
CA ARG A 63 5.46 1.19 -9.96
C ARG A 63 4.46 1.86 -10.90
N LEU A 64 4.93 2.61 -11.88
CA LEU A 64 4.06 3.22 -12.88
C LEU A 64 3.41 2.18 -13.81
N THR A 65 4.05 1.04 -14.00
CA THR A 65 3.47 -0.04 -14.82
C THR A 65 2.26 -0.70 -14.18
N ASP A 66 2.15 -0.68 -12.83
CA ASP A 66 1.01 -1.24 -12.09
C ASP A 66 -0.32 -0.60 -12.53
N ALA A 67 -0.30 0.69 -12.90
CA ALA A 67 -1.48 1.38 -13.39
C ALA A 67 -2.10 0.74 -14.64
N ILE A 68 -1.30 0.02 -15.41
CA ILE A 68 -1.71 -0.68 -16.64
C ILE A 68 -1.89 -2.17 -16.37
N THR A 69 -0.96 -2.79 -15.66
CA THR A 69 -0.92 -4.24 -15.46
C THR A 69 -1.99 -4.75 -14.49
N ASP A 70 -2.36 -3.97 -13.45
CA ASP A 70 -3.38 -4.39 -12.50
C ASP A 70 -4.77 -4.52 -13.14
N PRO A 71 -5.31 -3.51 -13.89
CA PRO A 71 -6.58 -3.66 -14.58
C PRO A 71 -6.58 -4.77 -15.63
N LEU A 72 -5.45 -4.93 -16.35
CA LEU A 72 -5.30 -5.98 -17.34
C LEU A 72 -5.37 -7.38 -16.68
N MET A 73 -4.66 -7.56 -15.58
CA MET A 73 -4.67 -8.83 -14.84
C MET A 73 -6.03 -9.12 -14.21
N GLY A 74 -6.71 -8.08 -13.71
CA GLY A 74 -8.09 -8.18 -13.23
C GLY A 74 -9.01 -8.72 -14.34
N TYR A 75 -8.98 -8.08 -15.51
CA TYR A 75 -9.76 -8.53 -16.66
C TYR A 75 -9.43 -9.97 -17.10
N ILE A 76 -8.13 -10.32 -17.21
CA ILE A 76 -7.70 -11.66 -17.59
C ILE A 76 -8.22 -12.69 -16.59
N SER A 77 -8.03 -12.45 -15.29
CA SER A 77 -8.43 -13.40 -14.24
C SER A 77 -9.95 -13.58 -14.15
N ASP A 78 -10.73 -12.51 -14.38
CA ASP A 78 -12.19 -12.56 -14.34
C ASP A 78 -12.79 -13.35 -15.51
N ASN A 79 -12.13 -13.31 -16.69
CA ASN A 79 -12.58 -14.02 -17.90
C ASN A 79 -12.00 -15.42 -18.06
N THR A 80 -11.10 -15.84 -17.17
CA THR A 80 -10.49 -17.17 -17.23
C THR A 80 -11.44 -18.23 -16.67
N ARG A 81 -11.52 -19.40 -17.34
CA ARG A 81 -12.27 -20.56 -16.89
C ARG A 81 -11.37 -21.79 -16.91
N THR A 82 -11.03 -22.29 -15.71
CA THR A 82 -10.24 -23.52 -15.56
C THR A 82 -10.88 -24.47 -14.57
N ARG A 83 -10.46 -25.76 -14.60
CA ARG A 83 -10.88 -26.77 -13.60
C ARG A 83 -10.50 -26.38 -12.17
N TRP A 84 -9.50 -25.51 -11.99
CA TRP A 84 -9.00 -25.07 -10.70
C TRP A 84 -9.69 -23.81 -10.18
N GLY A 85 -10.55 -23.20 -10.99
CA GLY A 85 -11.16 -21.90 -10.79
C GLY A 85 -10.61 -20.86 -11.77
N ARG A 86 -11.03 -19.61 -11.63
CA ARG A 86 -10.61 -18.51 -12.50
C ARG A 86 -9.38 -17.76 -11.97
N ARG A 87 -9.22 -17.65 -10.64
CA ARG A 87 -8.17 -16.86 -9.97
C ARG A 87 -7.02 -17.67 -9.41
N ARG A 88 -7.33 -18.87 -8.89
CA ARG A 88 -6.35 -19.77 -8.24
C ARG A 88 -5.14 -20.12 -9.10
N PRO A 89 -5.27 -20.41 -10.42
CA PRO A 89 -4.11 -20.67 -11.28
C PRO A 89 -3.12 -19.50 -11.32
N TYR A 90 -3.63 -18.27 -11.38
CA TYR A 90 -2.81 -17.06 -11.40
C TYR A 90 -2.13 -16.78 -10.07
N ILE A 91 -2.83 -16.97 -8.93
CA ILE A 91 -2.21 -16.86 -7.60
C ILE A 91 -1.06 -17.84 -7.48
N PHE A 92 -1.24 -19.08 -7.92
CA PHE A 92 -0.21 -20.11 -7.87
C PHE A 92 1.01 -19.78 -8.74
N VAL A 93 0.79 -19.51 -10.01
CA VAL A 93 1.87 -19.17 -10.96
C VAL A 93 2.53 -17.85 -10.59
N GLY A 94 1.72 -16.85 -10.19
CA GLY A 94 2.21 -15.53 -9.78
C GLY A 94 3.11 -15.58 -8.55
N ALA A 95 2.77 -16.37 -7.53
CA ALA A 95 3.60 -16.54 -6.34
C ALA A 95 4.98 -17.15 -6.69
N ILE A 96 5.00 -18.16 -7.56
CA ILE A 96 6.24 -18.79 -8.03
C ILE A 96 7.04 -17.79 -8.89
N ALA A 97 6.40 -17.15 -9.86
CA ALA A 97 7.06 -16.19 -10.74
C ALA A 97 7.64 -15.01 -9.97
N ALA A 98 6.85 -14.39 -9.09
CA ALA A 98 7.30 -13.28 -8.26
C ALA A 98 8.49 -13.69 -7.36
N GLY A 99 8.42 -14.85 -6.70
CA GLY A 99 9.50 -15.34 -5.84
C GLY A 99 10.78 -15.64 -6.63
N VAL A 100 10.68 -16.36 -7.75
CA VAL A 100 11.84 -16.70 -8.58
C VAL A 100 12.48 -15.44 -9.18
N ILE A 101 11.68 -14.55 -9.76
CA ILE A 101 12.20 -13.32 -10.36
C ILE A 101 12.81 -12.42 -9.27
N PHE A 102 12.20 -12.35 -8.08
CA PHE A 102 12.76 -11.61 -6.95
C PHE A 102 14.12 -12.16 -6.54
N ALA A 103 14.28 -13.48 -6.41
CA ALA A 103 15.58 -14.11 -6.10
C ALA A 103 16.62 -13.78 -7.16
N LEU A 104 16.27 -13.88 -8.44
CA LEU A 104 17.18 -13.61 -9.56
C LEU A 104 17.57 -12.13 -9.65
N LEU A 105 16.64 -11.22 -9.40
CA LEU A 105 16.86 -9.77 -9.44
C LEU A 105 18.01 -9.33 -8.54
N TRP A 106 18.18 -9.96 -7.37
CA TRP A 106 19.20 -9.62 -6.39
C TRP A 106 20.52 -10.39 -6.56
N GLN A 107 20.66 -11.27 -7.56
CA GLN A 107 21.93 -11.90 -7.92
C GLN A 107 22.77 -10.94 -8.76
N LEU A 108 23.24 -9.86 -8.14
CA LEU A 108 23.93 -8.77 -8.84
C LEU A 108 25.38 -9.18 -9.18
N PRO A 109 25.77 -9.22 -10.46
CA PRO A 109 27.14 -9.48 -10.85
C PRO A 109 28.05 -8.33 -10.41
N ARG A 110 29.27 -8.64 -9.97
CA ARG A 110 30.21 -7.63 -9.43
C ARG A 110 31.04 -6.98 -10.53
N GLY A 111 31.52 -5.77 -10.26
CA GLY A 111 32.48 -5.08 -11.12
C GLY A 111 31.89 -4.57 -12.44
N GLN A 112 30.57 -4.39 -12.49
CA GLN A 112 29.92 -3.84 -13.68
C GLN A 112 29.76 -2.30 -13.59
N SER A 113 29.46 -1.68 -14.73
CA SER A 113 29.19 -0.23 -14.79
C SER A 113 27.86 0.11 -14.12
N GLU A 114 27.73 1.36 -13.65
CA GLU A 114 26.48 1.89 -13.09
C GLU A 114 25.30 1.76 -14.08
N THR A 115 25.56 2.04 -15.38
CA THR A 115 24.56 1.86 -16.44
C THR A 115 24.10 0.40 -16.57
N PHE A 116 25.01 -0.56 -16.43
CA PHE A 116 24.66 -1.98 -16.43
C PHE A 116 23.73 -2.31 -15.28
N TYR A 117 24.07 -1.89 -14.06
CA TYR A 117 23.23 -2.13 -12.87
C TYR A 117 21.85 -1.48 -13.01
N PHE A 118 21.80 -0.24 -13.53
CA PHE A 118 20.53 0.44 -13.77
C PHE A 118 19.63 -0.34 -14.75
N VAL A 119 20.16 -0.72 -15.90
CA VAL A 119 19.37 -1.45 -16.93
C VAL A 119 18.98 -2.85 -16.41
N TYR A 120 19.92 -3.59 -15.79
CA TYR A 120 19.67 -4.91 -15.22
C TYR A 120 18.54 -4.85 -14.19
N PHE A 121 18.64 -3.93 -13.22
CA PHE A 121 17.67 -3.81 -12.15
C PHE A 121 16.33 -3.26 -12.66
N LEU A 122 16.33 -2.36 -13.62
CA LEU A 122 15.11 -1.85 -14.25
C LEU A 122 14.33 -2.97 -14.94
N ILE A 123 14.98 -3.72 -15.83
CA ILE A 123 14.33 -4.83 -16.54
C ILE A 123 13.85 -5.90 -15.56
N GLY A 124 14.73 -6.31 -14.64
CA GLY A 124 14.40 -7.30 -13.61
C GLY A 124 13.23 -6.85 -12.73
N SER A 125 13.16 -5.58 -12.33
CA SER A 125 12.06 -5.02 -11.55
C SER A 125 10.76 -4.98 -12.34
N LEU A 126 10.78 -4.62 -13.62
CA LEU A 126 9.59 -4.66 -14.48
C LEU A 126 9.03 -6.08 -14.57
N LEU A 127 9.89 -7.08 -14.77
CA LEU A 127 9.48 -8.49 -14.78
C LEU A 127 8.96 -8.95 -13.41
N PHE A 128 9.62 -8.52 -12.33
CA PHE A 128 9.19 -8.82 -10.96
C PHE A 128 7.79 -8.26 -10.69
N TYR A 129 7.52 -6.98 -11.00
CA TYR A 129 6.22 -6.36 -10.78
C TYR A 129 5.12 -6.99 -11.65
N LEU A 130 5.46 -7.44 -12.86
CA LEU A 130 4.52 -8.22 -13.67
C LEU A 130 4.14 -9.54 -12.97
N GLY A 131 5.12 -10.31 -12.49
CA GLY A 131 4.87 -11.54 -11.71
C GLY A 131 4.09 -11.25 -10.42
N TYR A 132 4.43 -10.16 -9.74
CA TYR A 132 3.75 -9.70 -8.53
C TYR A 132 2.27 -9.35 -8.78
N THR A 133 1.96 -8.62 -9.87
CA THR A 133 0.58 -8.30 -10.28
C THR A 133 -0.23 -9.57 -10.59
N VAL A 134 0.40 -10.56 -11.24
CA VAL A 134 -0.23 -11.87 -11.52
C VAL A 134 -0.61 -12.61 -10.23
N PHE A 135 0.14 -12.42 -9.14
CA PHE A 135 -0.20 -12.95 -7.81
C PHE A 135 -1.24 -12.07 -7.10
N ALA A 136 -0.93 -10.77 -6.95
CA ALA A 136 -1.61 -9.89 -6.01
C ALA A 136 -3.05 -9.55 -6.44
N THR A 137 -3.27 -9.22 -7.72
CA THR A 137 -4.58 -8.80 -8.22
C THR A 137 -5.64 -9.91 -8.10
N PRO A 138 -5.39 -11.16 -8.56
CA PRO A 138 -6.34 -12.26 -8.39
C PRO A 138 -6.51 -12.67 -6.92
N TRP A 139 -5.46 -12.56 -6.09
CA TRP A 139 -5.57 -12.85 -4.66
C TRP A 139 -6.50 -11.87 -3.94
N VAL A 140 -6.36 -10.56 -4.19
CA VAL A 140 -7.27 -9.54 -3.61
C VAL A 140 -8.71 -9.82 -4.03
N ALA A 141 -8.92 -10.09 -5.31
CA ALA A 141 -10.22 -10.35 -5.87
C ALA A 141 -10.86 -11.65 -5.35
N LEU A 142 -10.04 -12.69 -5.06
CA LEU A 142 -10.51 -13.92 -4.41
C LEU A 142 -11.15 -13.63 -3.04
N GLY A 143 -10.58 -12.69 -2.26
CA GLY A 143 -11.12 -12.35 -0.95
C GLY A 143 -12.54 -11.78 -0.97
N TYR A 144 -12.91 -11.07 -2.04
CA TYR A 144 -14.26 -10.55 -2.19
C TYR A 144 -15.29 -11.64 -2.52
N GLU A 145 -14.84 -12.80 -2.99
CA GLU A 145 -15.69 -13.93 -3.40
C GLU A 145 -15.84 -15.01 -2.33
N LEU A 146 -14.95 -15.05 -1.32
CA LEU A 146 -14.96 -16.09 -0.31
C LEU A 146 -16.25 -16.14 0.52
N THR A 147 -16.94 -14.99 0.68
CA THR A 147 -18.23 -14.90 1.37
C THR A 147 -19.06 -13.72 0.85
N PRO A 148 -20.38 -13.88 0.67
CA PRO A 148 -21.29 -12.78 0.37
C PRO A 148 -21.71 -12.02 1.64
N ASP A 149 -21.55 -12.61 2.84
CA ASP A 149 -22.02 -12.03 4.09
C ASP A 149 -21.17 -10.81 4.50
N TYR A 150 -21.85 -9.73 4.82
CA TYR A 150 -21.22 -8.44 5.19
C TYR A 150 -20.34 -8.55 6.43
N HIS A 151 -20.82 -9.22 7.48
CA HIS A 151 -20.09 -9.32 8.74
C HIS A 151 -18.93 -10.31 8.64
N GLU A 152 -19.11 -11.40 7.92
CA GLU A 152 -18.07 -12.40 7.71
C GLU A 152 -16.96 -11.86 6.82
N ARG A 153 -17.31 -11.05 5.80
CA ARG A 153 -16.31 -10.33 4.99
C ARG A 153 -15.49 -9.38 5.84
N THR A 154 -16.12 -8.65 6.76
CA THR A 154 -15.42 -7.76 7.69
C THR A 154 -14.45 -8.53 8.59
N ARG A 155 -14.86 -9.71 9.10
CA ARG A 155 -13.97 -10.58 9.90
C ARG A 155 -12.81 -11.12 9.08
N LEU A 156 -13.06 -11.54 7.83
CA LEU A 156 -12.03 -11.99 6.90
C LEU A 156 -10.97 -10.89 6.65
N MET A 157 -11.43 -9.68 6.31
CA MET A 157 -10.54 -8.54 6.05
C MET A 157 -9.79 -8.10 7.32
N GLY A 158 -10.40 -8.22 8.49
CA GLY A 158 -9.73 -7.96 9.77
C GLY A 158 -8.55 -8.91 10.03
N VAL A 159 -8.78 -10.22 9.87
CA VAL A 159 -7.71 -11.23 10.01
C VAL A 159 -6.63 -11.04 8.95
N GLN A 160 -7.02 -10.81 7.70
CA GLN A 160 -6.10 -10.53 6.59
C GLN A 160 -5.21 -9.32 6.90
N ASN A 161 -5.81 -8.23 7.34
CA ASN A 161 -5.05 -7.02 7.64
C ASN A 161 -4.07 -7.24 8.81
N PHE A 162 -4.51 -7.91 9.88
CA PHE A 162 -3.66 -8.23 11.02
C PHE A 162 -2.43 -9.04 10.59
N ILE A 163 -2.63 -10.13 9.84
CA ILE A 163 -1.54 -10.99 9.38
C ILE A 163 -0.65 -10.24 8.38
N GLY A 164 -1.24 -9.45 7.47
CA GLY A 164 -0.50 -8.65 6.52
C GLY A 164 0.42 -7.61 7.16
N GLN A 165 -0.01 -7.00 8.27
CA GLN A 165 0.79 -6.02 9.01
C GLN A 165 2.03 -6.63 9.67
N LEU A 166 2.05 -7.93 9.97
CA LEU A 166 3.24 -8.58 10.53
C LEU A 166 4.46 -8.47 9.60
N ALA A 167 4.26 -8.36 8.29
CA ALA A 167 5.34 -8.14 7.34
C ALA A 167 6.09 -6.82 7.60
N TYR A 168 5.40 -5.78 8.04
CA TYR A 168 6.01 -4.49 8.38
C TYR A 168 6.73 -4.47 9.73
N VAL A 169 6.57 -5.50 10.55
CA VAL A 169 7.40 -5.73 11.74
C VAL A 169 8.75 -6.34 11.34
N VAL A 170 8.75 -7.18 10.31
CA VAL A 170 9.94 -7.90 9.85
C VAL A 170 10.78 -7.09 8.86
N SER A 171 10.16 -6.39 7.92
CA SER A 171 10.87 -5.70 6.84
C SER A 171 11.90 -4.64 7.27
N PRO A 172 11.76 -3.90 8.39
CA PRO A 172 12.78 -2.96 8.83
C PRO A 172 14.13 -3.60 9.19
N TRP A 173 14.13 -4.91 9.48
CA TRP A 173 15.34 -5.66 9.81
C TRP A 173 16.15 -6.10 8.60
N PHE A 174 15.62 -5.96 7.39
CA PHE A 174 16.27 -6.44 6.18
C PHE A 174 17.62 -5.76 5.95
N LEU A 175 17.71 -4.45 6.18
CA LEU A 175 18.97 -3.74 6.03
C LEU A 175 20.01 -4.26 7.03
N TRP A 176 19.64 -4.43 8.31
CA TRP A 176 20.52 -5.00 9.32
C TRP A 176 20.98 -6.42 8.95
N ILE A 177 20.05 -7.29 8.51
CA ILE A 177 20.41 -8.67 8.09
C ILE A 177 21.43 -8.63 6.96
N MET A 178 21.27 -7.72 5.99
CA MET A 178 22.19 -7.60 4.85
C MET A 178 23.54 -7.01 5.21
N THR A 179 23.61 -6.17 6.25
CA THR A 179 24.85 -5.50 6.67
C THR A 179 25.61 -6.25 7.76
N TYR A 180 24.99 -7.23 8.41
CA TYR A 180 25.63 -7.95 9.52
C TYR A 180 26.70 -8.93 9.03
N GLU A 181 27.96 -8.63 9.34
CA GLU A 181 29.14 -9.38 8.88
C GLU A 181 29.16 -10.85 9.34
N GLY A 182 28.42 -11.18 10.42
CA GLY A 182 28.28 -12.56 10.90
C GLY A 182 27.46 -13.46 9.97
N PHE A 183 26.65 -12.91 9.09
CA PHE A 183 25.82 -13.69 8.16
C PHE A 183 26.38 -13.69 6.74
N PHE A 184 26.87 -12.55 6.26
CA PHE A 184 27.28 -12.35 4.87
C PHE A 184 28.61 -11.59 4.78
N LYS A 185 29.38 -11.83 3.71
CA LYS A 185 30.68 -11.19 3.49
C LYS A 185 30.58 -9.68 3.22
N ASP A 186 29.48 -9.24 2.62
CA ASP A 186 29.20 -7.85 2.29
C ASP A 186 27.69 -7.68 2.00
N GLN A 187 27.24 -6.43 1.88
CA GLN A 187 25.83 -6.09 1.69
C GLN A 187 25.23 -6.65 0.40
N VAL A 188 26.00 -6.75 -0.68
CA VAL A 188 25.54 -7.30 -1.96
C VAL A 188 25.28 -8.80 -1.83
N ALA A 189 26.20 -9.52 -1.17
CA ALA A 189 25.99 -10.92 -0.83
C ALA A 189 24.83 -11.10 0.15
N GLY A 190 24.67 -10.18 1.11
CA GLY A 190 23.54 -10.10 2.02
C GLY A 190 22.21 -9.95 1.29
N ALA A 191 22.14 -9.04 0.33
CA ALA A 191 20.94 -8.85 -0.49
C ALA A 191 20.61 -10.10 -1.32
N ALA A 192 21.61 -10.72 -1.94
CA ALA A 192 21.42 -11.96 -2.69
C ALA A 192 20.92 -13.11 -1.82
N GLY A 193 21.54 -13.32 -0.64
CA GLY A 193 21.12 -14.36 0.31
C GLY A 193 19.73 -14.13 0.89
N LEU A 194 19.44 -12.91 1.33
CA LEU A 194 18.14 -12.53 1.87
C LEU A 194 17.04 -12.68 0.81
N ALA A 195 17.31 -12.30 -0.45
CA ALA A 195 16.36 -12.45 -1.54
C ALA A 195 15.97 -13.91 -1.78
N ILE A 196 16.91 -14.85 -1.67
CA ILE A 196 16.62 -16.29 -1.78
C ILE A 196 15.73 -16.74 -0.61
N ILE A 197 16.02 -16.31 0.63
CA ILE A 197 15.22 -16.65 1.80
C ILE A 197 13.80 -16.13 1.64
N VAL A 198 13.64 -14.86 1.26
CA VAL A 198 12.33 -14.24 0.99
C VAL A 198 11.61 -14.98 -0.14
N ALA A 199 12.30 -15.32 -1.23
CA ALA A 199 11.70 -16.02 -2.36
C ALA A 199 11.18 -17.41 -1.98
N VAL A 200 11.96 -18.21 -1.24
CA VAL A 200 11.52 -19.53 -0.73
C VAL A 200 10.28 -19.40 0.14
N PHE A 201 10.28 -18.40 1.03
CA PHE A 201 9.11 -18.13 1.88
C PHE A 201 7.90 -17.69 1.05
N VAL A 202 8.08 -16.74 0.12
CA VAL A 202 7.03 -16.24 -0.78
C VAL A 202 6.41 -17.34 -1.61
N ILE A 203 7.23 -18.21 -2.20
CA ILE A 203 6.73 -19.35 -2.98
C ILE A 203 5.99 -20.32 -2.05
N GLY A 204 6.60 -20.76 -0.95
CA GLY A 204 6.03 -21.75 -0.05
C GLY A 204 4.71 -21.30 0.59
N VAL A 205 4.62 -20.04 1.02
CA VAL A 205 3.44 -19.49 1.68
C VAL A 205 2.45 -18.90 0.68
N GLY A 206 2.94 -18.23 -0.39
CA GLY A 206 2.11 -17.56 -1.38
C GLY A 206 1.25 -18.50 -2.24
N ILE A 207 1.65 -19.77 -2.39
CA ILE A 207 0.84 -20.77 -3.09
C ILE A 207 -0.33 -21.29 -2.23
N LEU A 208 -0.29 -21.14 -0.90
CA LEU A 208 -1.32 -21.72 -0.01
C LEU A 208 -2.74 -21.19 -0.28
N PRO A 209 -2.98 -19.90 -0.51
CA PRO A 209 -4.30 -19.42 -0.90
C PRO A 209 -4.85 -20.11 -2.16
N ALA A 210 -3.99 -20.38 -3.15
CA ALA A 210 -4.40 -21.06 -4.38
C ALA A 210 -4.75 -22.54 -4.16
N ILE A 211 -4.05 -23.21 -3.24
CA ILE A 211 -4.24 -24.65 -3.00
C ILE A 211 -5.41 -24.90 -2.03
N LEU A 212 -5.47 -24.15 -0.93
CA LEU A 212 -6.35 -24.43 0.20
C LEU A 212 -7.69 -23.70 0.15
N LEU A 213 -7.77 -22.53 -0.52
CA LEU A 213 -9.03 -21.81 -0.66
C LEU A 213 -9.78 -22.26 -1.92
N ARG A 214 -11.12 -22.21 -1.86
CA ARG A 214 -12.01 -22.52 -2.99
C ARG A 214 -12.80 -21.29 -3.39
N GLU A 215 -12.96 -21.07 -4.68
CA GLU A 215 -13.82 -20.04 -5.24
C GLU A 215 -15.28 -20.48 -5.11
N ARG A 216 -16.09 -19.67 -4.45
CA ARG A 216 -17.50 -20.02 -4.18
C ARG A 216 -18.38 -20.01 -5.43
N PHE A 217 -18.11 -19.12 -6.38
CA PHE A 217 -18.94 -18.96 -7.58
C PHE A 217 -18.85 -20.12 -8.58
N LYS A 218 -17.95 -21.07 -8.38
CA LYS A 218 -17.88 -22.25 -9.21
C LYS A 218 -19.13 -23.16 -9.04
N ASP A 219 -19.62 -23.25 -7.80
CA ASP A 219 -20.73 -24.13 -7.46
C ASP A 219 -22.09 -23.49 -7.73
N ILE A 220 -22.19 -22.16 -7.72
CA ILE A 220 -23.43 -21.40 -7.95
C ILE A 220 -23.72 -21.25 -9.44
N ALA A 221 -22.68 -21.11 -10.28
CA ALA A 221 -22.86 -20.96 -11.74
C ALA A 221 -23.38 -22.24 -12.42
N GLU A 222 -23.25 -23.39 -11.77
CA GLU A 222 -23.80 -24.66 -12.26
C GLU A 222 -25.27 -24.88 -11.83
N ALA A 223 -25.74 -24.23 -10.74
CA ALA A 223 -27.04 -24.50 -10.13
C ALA A 223 -28.17 -23.53 -10.50
N GLU A 224 -27.90 -22.29 -10.91
CA GLU A 224 -28.94 -21.23 -11.03
C GLU A 224 -29.11 -20.58 -12.40
N VAL A 225 -28.58 -21.10 -13.47
CA VAL A 225 -28.85 -20.51 -14.80
C VAL A 225 -30.15 -21.03 -15.34
N SER A 226 -31.27 -20.33 -15.04
CA SER A 226 -32.55 -20.54 -15.73
C SER A 226 -32.35 -20.39 -17.25
N GLU A 227 -33.05 -21.17 -18.06
CA GLU A 227 -32.98 -21.20 -19.53
C GLU A 227 -33.06 -19.80 -20.17
N HIS A 228 -33.81 -18.88 -19.57
CA HIS A 228 -33.97 -17.51 -20.03
C HIS A 228 -32.70 -16.64 -19.82
N ARG A 229 -31.92 -16.84 -18.76
CA ARG A 229 -30.62 -16.19 -18.58
C ARG A 229 -29.55 -16.77 -19.48
N ARG A 230 -29.63 -18.04 -19.86
CA ARG A 230 -28.73 -18.64 -20.83
C ARG A 230 -28.81 -17.95 -22.19
N HIS A 231 -30.01 -17.69 -22.68
CA HIS A 231 -30.19 -17.00 -23.99
C HIS A 231 -29.68 -15.58 -23.97
N LEU A 232 -29.93 -14.80 -22.93
CA LEU A 232 -29.41 -13.42 -22.81
C LEU A 232 -27.89 -13.40 -22.64
N GLN A 233 -27.32 -14.33 -21.84
CA GLN A 233 -25.88 -14.43 -21.67
C GLN A 233 -25.18 -15.00 -22.91
N GLU A 234 -25.82 -15.82 -23.73
CA GLU A 234 -25.28 -16.28 -25.01
C GLU A 234 -25.27 -15.17 -26.08
N GLU A 235 -26.24 -14.27 -26.08
CA GLU A 235 -26.24 -13.09 -26.98
C GLU A 235 -25.20 -12.06 -26.51
N GLU A 236 -25.14 -11.73 -25.23
CA GLU A 236 -24.12 -10.86 -24.67
C GLU A 236 -22.71 -11.47 -24.82
N ALA A 237 -22.54 -12.78 -24.63
CA ALA A 237 -21.26 -13.46 -24.80
C ALA A 237 -20.84 -13.52 -26.28
N LYS A 238 -21.77 -13.56 -27.23
CA LYS A 238 -21.47 -13.46 -28.67
C LYS A 238 -21.07 -12.05 -29.08
N GLU A 239 -21.62 -11.04 -28.44
CA GLU A 239 -21.25 -9.63 -28.65
C GLU A 239 -19.88 -9.32 -28.04
N VAL A 240 -19.62 -9.81 -26.82
CA VAL A 240 -18.30 -9.71 -26.15
C VAL A 240 -17.23 -10.57 -26.84
N ALA A 241 -17.57 -11.74 -27.37
CA ALA A 241 -16.63 -12.59 -28.13
C ALA A 241 -16.26 -12.02 -29.49
N ARG A 242 -17.05 -11.10 -30.06
CA ARG A 242 -16.72 -10.35 -31.29
C ARG A 242 -15.75 -9.19 -31.04
N GLU A 243 -15.68 -8.71 -29.80
CA GLU A 243 -14.74 -7.68 -29.42
C GLU A 243 -13.39 -8.32 -29.06
N SER A 244 -12.31 -7.93 -29.74
CA SER A 244 -10.98 -8.42 -29.34
C SER A 244 -10.67 -8.00 -27.91
N ALA A 245 -9.94 -8.83 -27.14
CA ALA A 245 -9.51 -8.49 -25.76
C ALA A 245 -8.80 -7.12 -25.70
N LEU A 246 -8.14 -6.72 -26.79
CA LEU A 246 -7.46 -5.43 -26.93
C LEU A 246 -8.45 -4.27 -27.10
N SER A 247 -9.56 -4.45 -27.82
CA SER A 247 -10.57 -3.41 -27.99
C SER A 247 -11.38 -3.20 -26.73
N ALA A 248 -11.74 -4.27 -26.00
CA ALA A 248 -12.38 -4.21 -24.69
C ALA A 248 -11.46 -3.52 -23.65
N PHE A 249 -10.17 -3.88 -23.64
CA PHE A 249 -9.18 -3.21 -22.79
C PHE A 249 -9.07 -1.72 -23.12
N ARG A 250 -8.96 -1.36 -24.41
CA ARG A 250 -8.88 0.04 -24.85
C ARG A 250 -10.13 0.82 -24.42
N ARG A 251 -11.32 0.25 -24.60
CA ARG A 251 -12.58 0.87 -24.17
C ARG A 251 -12.58 1.09 -22.68
N ASN A 252 -12.26 0.06 -21.88
CA ASN A 252 -12.22 0.17 -20.42
C ASN A 252 -11.20 1.21 -19.94
N MET A 253 -10.05 1.32 -20.62
CA MET A 253 -9.07 2.37 -20.34
C MET A 253 -9.60 3.77 -20.67
N VAL A 254 -10.23 3.94 -21.84
CA VAL A 254 -10.83 5.23 -22.22
C VAL A 254 -11.93 5.65 -21.23
N ASP A 255 -12.79 4.71 -20.84
CA ASP A 255 -13.87 4.98 -19.89
C ASP A 255 -13.33 5.24 -18.48
N PHE A 256 -12.27 4.54 -18.08
CA PHE A 256 -11.55 4.84 -16.84
C PHE A 256 -10.99 6.26 -16.85
N PHE A 257 -10.27 6.69 -17.91
CA PHE A 257 -9.71 8.04 -17.97
C PHE A 257 -10.76 9.13 -18.11
N LYS A 258 -11.90 8.87 -18.78
CA LYS A 258 -13.04 9.79 -18.81
C LYS A 258 -13.66 9.93 -17.41
N GLY A 259 -13.93 8.81 -16.75
CA GLY A 259 -14.43 8.77 -15.38
C GLY A 259 -13.46 9.43 -14.38
N PHE A 260 -12.14 9.19 -14.55
CA PHE A 260 -11.08 9.83 -13.79
C PHE A 260 -11.15 11.36 -13.89
N GLY A 261 -11.20 11.91 -15.12
CA GLY A 261 -11.29 13.34 -15.33
C GLY A 261 -12.59 13.97 -14.78
N ALA A 262 -13.72 13.24 -14.86
CA ALA A 262 -14.98 13.68 -14.30
C ALA A 262 -14.94 13.69 -12.76
N THR A 263 -14.36 12.67 -12.15
CA THR A 263 -14.27 12.52 -10.68
C THR A 263 -13.32 13.55 -10.06
N LEU A 264 -12.21 13.90 -10.73
CA LEU A 264 -11.29 14.95 -10.29
C LEU A 264 -11.90 16.35 -10.32
N LYS A 265 -13.02 16.56 -11.02
CA LYS A 265 -13.79 17.82 -10.94
C LYS A 265 -14.53 17.97 -9.62
N SER A 266 -14.71 16.90 -8.85
CA SER A 266 -15.25 16.97 -7.49
C SER A 266 -14.27 17.68 -6.56
N GLY A 267 -14.55 18.94 -6.21
CA GLY A 267 -13.70 19.74 -5.33
C GLY A 267 -13.44 19.09 -3.96
N PRO A 268 -14.43 18.49 -3.27
CA PRO A 268 -14.23 17.76 -2.04
C PRO A 268 -13.26 16.57 -2.21
N PHE A 269 -13.44 15.77 -3.25
CA PHE A 269 -12.57 14.63 -3.54
C PHE A 269 -11.13 15.04 -3.82
N LEU A 270 -10.94 16.08 -4.62
CA LEU A 270 -9.61 16.60 -4.95
C LEU A 270 -8.83 17.02 -3.69
N LYS A 271 -9.51 17.65 -2.71
CA LYS A 271 -8.87 18.01 -1.41
C LYS A 271 -8.40 16.79 -0.64
N LEU A 272 -9.18 15.69 -0.63
CA LEU A 272 -8.76 14.44 0.00
C LEU A 272 -7.59 13.77 -0.74
N CYS A 273 -7.62 13.79 -2.08
CA CYS A 273 -6.51 13.30 -2.90
C CYS A 273 -5.22 14.09 -2.64
N ILE A 274 -5.28 15.42 -2.59
CA ILE A 274 -4.13 16.28 -2.27
C ILE A 274 -3.60 15.98 -0.86
N ALA A 275 -4.48 15.92 0.14
CA ALA A 275 -4.07 15.62 1.51
C ALA A 275 -3.43 14.23 1.61
N THR A 276 -4.02 13.23 0.97
CA THR A 276 -3.47 11.86 0.92
C THR A 276 -2.11 11.83 0.25
N PHE A 277 -1.99 12.47 -0.92
CA PHE A 277 -0.73 12.57 -1.64
C PHE A 277 0.37 13.21 -0.78
N LEU A 278 0.09 14.33 -0.12
CA LEU A 278 1.06 15.07 0.68
C LEU A 278 1.51 14.30 1.93
N VAL A 279 0.56 13.76 2.72
CA VAL A 279 0.91 13.01 3.94
C VAL A 279 1.65 11.72 3.59
N PHE A 280 1.15 11.00 2.57
CA PHE A 280 1.76 9.74 2.15
C PHE A 280 3.17 9.95 1.58
N ASN A 281 3.36 10.97 0.72
CA ASN A 281 4.67 11.32 0.18
C ASN A 281 5.61 11.81 1.27
N GLY A 282 5.14 12.65 2.18
CA GLY A 282 5.93 13.06 3.33
C GLY A 282 6.48 11.87 4.10
N PHE A 283 5.63 10.89 4.39
CA PHE A 283 6.04 9.67 5.08
C PHE A 283 6.97 8.77 4.24
N MET A 284 6.66 8.53 2.98
CA MET A 284 7.47 7.67 2.11
C MET A 284 8.85 8.26 1.83
N LEU A 285 8.94 9.57 1.67
CA LEU A 285 10.20 10.27 1.49
C LEU A 285 11.12 10.09 2.70
N ILE A 286 10.54 10.16 3.92
CA ILE A 286 11.26 9.93 5.17
C ILE A 286 11.80 8.50 5.25
N SER A 287 11.00 7.52 4.85
CA SER A 287 11.45 6.13 4.89
C SER A 287 12.74 5.93 4.12
N SER A 288 12.98 6.73 3.08
CA SER A 288 14.24 6.73 2.33
C SER A 288 15.36 7.49 3.07
N PHE A 289 15.10 8.68 3.59
CA PHE A 289 16.12 9.52 4.25
C PHE A 289 16.49 9.06 5.66
N GLN A 290 15.54 8.52 6.41
CA GLN A 290 15.74 8.11 7.79
C GLN A 290 16.94 7.19 7.97
N PHE A 291 17.12 6.20 7.09
CA PHE A 291 18.26 5.29 7.14
C PHE A 291 19.59 6.05 7.02
N TYR A 292 19.68 6.98 6.06
CA TYR A 292 20.90 7.76 5.85
C TYR A 292 21.20 8.69 7.05
N VAL A 293 20.18 9.35 7.62
CA VAL A 293 20.38 10.21 8.78
C VAL A 293 20.82 9.40 10.00
N ILE A 294 20.24 8.24 10.24
CA ILE A 294 20.63 7.36 11.36
C ILE A 294 22.07 6.88 11.14
N ILE A 295 22.39 6.33 9.99
CA ILE A 295 23.72 5.76 9.71
C ILE A 295 24.80 6.86 9.75
N TYR A 296 24.61 7.95 9.03
CA TYR A 296 25.70 8.92 8.78
C TYR A 296 25.77 10.05 9.81
N TYR A 297 24.64 10.42 10.42
CA TYR A 297 24.64 11.46 11.46
C TYR A 297 24.71 10.87 12.87
N VAL A 298 23.88 9.86 13.19
CA VAL A 298 23.82 9.32 14.57
C VAL A 298 24.99 8.36 14.82
N PHE A 299 25.34 7.51 13.85
CA PHE A 299 26.39 6.48 13.99
C PHE A 299 27.67 6.78 13.19
N GLY A 300 27.85 7.99 12.65
CA GLY A 300 29.11 8.40 12.01
C GLY A 300 29.54 7.53 10.83
N GLY A 301 28.60 6.92 10.10
CA GLY A 301 28.86 6.04 8.96
C GLY A 301 28.88 4.55 9.29
N ASP A 302 28.71 4.16 10.56
CA ASP A 302 28.57 2.74 10.94
C ASP A 302 27.21 2.20 10.45
N GLN A 303 27.27 1.46 9.36
CA GLN A 303 26.09 0.95 8.69
C GLN A 303 25.42 -0.18 9.49
N THR A 304 26.17 -0.99 10.21
CA THR A 304 25.63 -2.14 10.96
C THR A 304 24.81 -1.66 12.16
N HIS A 305 25.39 -0.82 13.02
CA HIS A 305 24.67 -0.25 14.16
C HIS A 305 23.56 0.70 13.72
N GLY A 306 23.80 1.50 12.67
CA GLY A 306 22.77 2.38 12.13
C GLY A 306 21.56 1.61 11.60
N ALA A 307 21.77 0.50 10.89
CA ALA A 307 20.71 -0.37 10.41
C ALA A 307 19.96 -1.09 11.54
N GLU A 308 20.66 -1.49 12.61
CA GLU A 308 20.05 -2.09 13.80
C GLU A 308 19.06 -1.13 14.47
N TYR A 309 19.47 0.10 14.73
CA TYR A 309 18.60 1.11 15.34
C TYR A 309 17.46 1.55 14.41
N ALA A 310 17.69 1.59 13.10
CA ALA A 310 16.61 1.79 12.13
C ALA A 310 15.61 0.62 12.17
N GLY A 311 16.08 -0.61 12.36
CA GLY A 311 15.25 -1.80 12.57
C GLY A 311 14.36 -1.67 13.83
N TYR A 312 14.95 -1.29 14.97
CA TYR A 312 14.19 -1.05 16.21
C TYR A 312 13.14 0.05 16.02
N ALA A 313 13.51 1.20 15.42
CA ALA A 313 12.58 2.30 15.18
C ALA A 313 11.45 1.90 14.24
N GLY A 314 11.75 1.16 13.17
CA GLY A 314 10.76 0.65 12.22
C GLY A 314 9.78 -0.34 12.87
N THR A 315 10.29 -1.28 13.68
CA THR A 315 9.46 -2.24 14.43
C THR A 315 8.56 -1.53 15.44
N LEU A 316 9.11 -0.58 16.20
CA LEU A 316 8.33 0.21 17.17
C LEU A 316 7.24 1.02 16.44
N GLY A 317 7.56 1.61 15.29
CA GLY A 317 6.60 2.31 14.44
C GLY A 317 5.48 1.38 13.94
N ALA A 318 5.82 0.19 13.46
CA ALA A 318 4.84 -0.80 13.01
C ALA A 318 3.89 -1.24 14.14
N ILE A 319 4.43 -1.56 15.32
CA ILE A 319 3.62 -1.91 16.50
C ILE A 319 2.73 -0.73 16.90
N SER A 320 3.29 0.48 16.93
CA SER A 320 2.54 1.70 17.26
C SER A 320 1.40 1.95 16.31
N THR A 321 1.54 1.59 15.03
CA THR A 321 0.48 1.75 14.01
C THR A 321 -0.78 0.98 14.39
N PHE A 322 -0.69 -0.22 14.98
CA PHE A 322 -1.86 -0.97 15.46
C PHE A 322 -2.62 -0.18 16.55
N LEU A 323 -1.90 0.37 17.53
CA LEU A 323 -2.48 1.16 18.60
C LEU A 323 -3.09 2.47 18.08
N VAL A 324 -2.41 3.10 17.14
CA VAL A 324 -2.86 4.33 16.49
C VAL A 324 -4.16 4.10 15.70
N ILE A 325 -4.29 3.02 14.96
CA ILE A 325 -5.52 2.68 14.22
C ILE A 325 -6.71 2.58 15.19
N ILE A 326 -6.53 1.89 16.32
CA ILE A 326 -7.58 1.78 17.35
C ILE A 326 -7.93 3.14 17.91
N PHE A 327 -6.91 3.91 18.30
CA PHE A 327 -7.08 5.25 18.91
C PHE A 327 -7.75 6.23 17.92
N VAL A 328 -7.28 6.30 16.67
CA VAL A 328 -7.81 7.22 15.66
C VAL A 328 -9.23 6.83 15.25
N THR A 329 -9.55 5.53 15.19
CA THR A 329 -10.92 5.06 14.95
C THR A 329 -11.84 5.51 16.08
N TRP A 330 -11.45 5.29 17.34
CA TRP A 330 -12.19 5.76 18.49
C TRP A 330 -12.35 7.29 18.49
N LEU A 331 -11.27 8.03 18.23
CA LEU A 331 -11.30 9.48 18.17
C LEU A 331 -12.23 9.98 17.05
N GLY A 332 -12.19 9.34 15.89
CA GLY A 332 -13.05 9.67 14.75
C GLY A 332 -14.55 9.52 15.06
N THR A 333 -14.92 8.55 15.91
CA THR A 333 -16.31 8.39 16.37
C THR A 333 -16.73 9.38 17.45
N LYS A 334 -15.79 10.00 18.17
CA LYS A 334 -16.07 10.95 19.25
C LYS A 334 -16.07 12.41 18.82
N VAL A 335 -15.12 12.81 17.96
CA VAL A 335 -14.92 14.22 17.58
C VAL A 335 -15.14 14.48 16.10
N GLY A 336 -15.51 13.45 15.32
CA GLY A 336 -15.67 13.48 13.89
C GLY A 336 -14.35 13.27 13.12
N LYS A 337 -14.46 12.74 11.89
CA LYS A 337 -13.32 12.31 11.05
C LYS A 337 -12.32 13.43 10.76
N ARG A 338 -12.80 14.64 10.49
CA ARG A 338 -11.99 15.81 10.18
C ARG A 338 -11.10 16.24 11.35
N ARG A 339 -11.65 16.34 12.58
CA ARG A 339 -10.90 16.70 13.79
C ARG A 339 -9.91 15.58 14.15
N ALA A 340 -10.33 14.32 14.03
CA ALA A 340 -9.46 13.17 14.25
C ALA A 340 -8.25 13.19 13.31
N PHE A 341 -8.45 13.57 12.03
CA PHE A 341 -7.36 13.74 11.07
C PHE A 341 -6.37 14.84 11.49
N PHE A 342 -6.87 15.98 12.00
CA PHE A 342 -6.00 17.05 12.50
C PHE A 342 -5.15 16.60 13.69
N VAL A 343 -5.73 15.85 14.62
CA VAL A 343 -4.99 15.33 15.77
C VAL A 343 -3.93 14.32 15.32
N ALA A 344 -4.29 13.38 14.47
CA ALA A 344 -3.37 12.37 13.96
C ALA A 344 -2.22 12.99 13.16
N THR A 345 -2.54 13.84 12.19
CA THR A 345 -1.51 14.50 11.37
C THR A 345 -0.69 15.49 12.20
N GLY A 346 -1.31 16.18 13.17
CA GLY A 346 -0.60 17.06 14.11
C GLY A 346 0.39 16.29 14.99
N ALA A 347 0.01 15.11 15.50
CA ALA A 347 0.92 14.25 16.24
C ALA A 347 2.13 13.81 15.40
N SER A 348 1.91 13.49 14.10
CA SER A 348 3.03 13.16 13.20
C SER A 348 3.95 14.37 12.93
N ILE A 349 3.42 15.59 12.82
CA ILE A 349 4.23 16.80 12.68
C ILE A 349 5.15 16.97 13.90
N VAL A 350 4.63 16.75 15.11
CA VAL A 350 5.45 16.77 16.34
C VAL A 350 6.52 15.68 16.27
N GLY A 351 6.17 14.47 15.82
CA GLY A 351 7.12 13.38 15.63
C GLY A 351 8.26 13.74 14.66
N TYR A 352 7.97 14.40 13.54
CA TYR A 352 8.98 14.88 12.61
C TYR A 352 9.87 15.94 13.22
N GLY A 353 9.30 16.89 13.98
CA GLY A 353 10.07 17.91 14.70
C GLY A 353 10.98 17.31 15.78
N LEU A 354 10.51 16.29 16.49
CA LEU A 354 11.30 15.58 17.50
C LEU A 354 12.52 14.86 16.91
N LYS A 355 12.49 14.41 15.64
CA LYS A 355 13.68 13.84 14.99
C LYS A 355 14.89 14.79 15.04
N TRP A 356 14.66 16.11 14.96
CA TRP A 356 15.73 17.09 15.02
C TRP A 356 16.51 17.07 16.35
N ILE A 357 15.83 16.76 17.45
CA ILE A 357 16.40 16.69 18.79
C ILE A 357 16.82 15.26 19.15
N CYS A 358 15.98 14.30 18.83
CA CYS A 358 16.13 12.91 19.26
C CYS A 358 17.15 12.11 18.43
N TYR A 359 17.42 12.52 17.18
CA TYR A 359 18.51 11.94 16.41
C TYR A 359 19.82 12.57 16.90
N ASN A 360 20.36 11.97 17.96
CA ASN A 360 21.51 12.49 18.71
C ASN A 360 22.62 11.43 18.76
N PRO A 361 23.83 11.74 18.26
CA PRO A 361 24.97 10.83 18.34
C PRO A 361 25.37 10.42 19.77
N ASP A 362 25.18 11.33 20.76
CA ASP A 362 25.57 11.07 22.15
C ASP A 362 24.62 10.09 22.85
N ILE A 363 23.35 10.03 22.41
CA ILE A 363 22.31 9.15 23.01
C ILE A 363 21.50 8.50 21.87
N PRO A 364 22.06 7.50 21.16
CA PRO A 364 21.43 6.89 19.99
C PRO A 364 20.03 6.28 20.26
N LEU A 365 19.77 5.85 21.49
CA LEU A 365 18.47 5.28 21.89
C LEU A 365 17.29 6.25 21.67
N LEU A 366 17.55 7.56 21.70
CA LEU A 366 16.52 8.57 21.45
C LEU A 366 15.93 8.50 20.03
N VAL A 367 16.61 7.85 19.08
CA VAL A 367 16.09 7.61 17.71
C VAL A 367 14.71 6.90 17.75
N LEU A 368 14.44 6.14 18.79
CA LEU A 368 13.18 5.39 18.94
C LEU A 368 11.99 6.29 19.31
N LEU A 369 12.23 7.40 19.98
CA LEU A 369 11.17 8.23 20.56
C LEU A 369 10.20 8.85 19.51
N PRO A 370 10.63 9.32 18.34
CA PRO A 370 9.72 9.83 17.31
C PRO A 370 8.84 8.76 16.67
N ALA A 371 9.27 7.47 16.62
CA ALA A 371 8.62 6.42 15.85
C ALA A 371 7.11 6.23 16.16
N PRO A 372 6.65 6.20 17.43
CA PRO A 372 5.23 6.11 17.75
C PRO A 372 4.41 7.30 17.23
N LEU A 373 4.97 8.51 17.25
CA LEU A 373 4.30 9.71 16.74
C LEU A 373 4.23 9.73 15.22
N LEU A 374 5.26 9.25 14.54
CA LEU A 374 5.26 9.11 13.09
C LEU A 374 4.19 8.14 12.60
N ALA A 375 3.90 7.09 13.37
CA ALA A 375 2.85 6.12 13.09
C ALA A 375 1.45 6.77 12.97
N PHE A 376 1.20 7.89 13.65
CA PHE A 376 -0.06 8.64 13.54
C PHE A 376 -0.31 9.18 12.12
N GLY A 377 0.73 9.53 11.38
CA GLY A 377 0.62 10.03 10.01
C GLY A 377 -0.05 9.01 9.09
N LEU A 378 0.54 7.82 8.95
CA LEU A 378 0.00 6.75 8.10
C LEU A 378 -1.23 6.06 8.69
N GLY A 379 -1.19 5.73 9.99
CA GLY A 379 -2.31 5.08 10.66
C GLY A 379 -3.57 5.94 10.61
N GLY A 380 -3.45 7.25 10.84
CA GLY A 380 -4.54 8.21 10.69
C GLY A 380 -5.02 8.37 9.26
N LEU A 381 -4.09 8.46 8.30
CA LEU A 381 -4.39 8.61 6.89
C LEU A 381 -5.24 7.45 6.36
N PHE A 382 -4.74 6.22 6.48
CA PHE A 382 -5.42 5.04 5.93
C PHE A 382 -6.66 4.60 6.72
N THR A 383 -6.85 5.11 7.94
CA THR A 383 -8.09 4.89 8.71
C THR A 383 -9.17 5.89 8.30
N LEU A 384 -8.83 7.17 8.19
CA LEU A 384 -9.84 8.23 8.03
C LEU A 384 -10.13 8.57 6.57
N MET A 385 -9.12 8.59 5.68
CA MET A 385 -9.32 9.02 4.30
C MET A 385 -10.29 8.14 3.51
N PRO A 386 -10.22 6.79 3.55
CA PRO A 386 -11.22 5.96 2.87
C PRO A 386 -12.63 6.21 3.38
N SER A 387 -12.78 6.47 4.68
CA SER A 387 -14.07 6.81 5.28
C SER A 387 -14.60 8.18 4.83
N MET A 388 -13.72 9.18 4.67
CA MET A 388 -14.09 10.50 4.14
C MET A 388 -14.38 10.46 2.63
N VAL A 389 -13.68 9.59 1.88
CA VAL A 389 -14.00 9.34 0.46
C VAL A 389 -15.40 8.75 0.31
N ALA A 390 -15.80 7.82 1.20
CA ALA A 390 -17.17 7.30 1.20
C ALA A 390 -18.22 8.40 1.40
N ASP A 391 -17.97 9.37 2.29
CA ASP A 391 -18.87 10.53 2.47
C ASP A 391 -18.97 11.38 1.17
N VAL A 392 -17.89 11.51 0.41
CA VAL A 392 -17.91 12.19 -0.90
C VAL A 392 -18.73 11.41 -1.93
N VAL A 393 -18.62 10.08 -1.93
CA VAL A 393 -19.41 9.20 -2.81
C VAL A 393 -20.91 9.35 -2.54
N ASP A 394 -21.31 9.42 -1.27
CA ASP A 394 -22.71 9.62 -0.89
C ASP A 394 -23.23 11.00 -1.36
N VAL A 395 -22.42 12.05 -1.25
CA VAL A 395 -22.77 13.38 -1.80
C VAL A 395 -22.85 13.36 -3.33
N ASP A 396 -21.95 12.64 -3.99
CA ASP A 396 -21.97 12.47 -5.44
C ASP A 396 -23.24 11.72 -5.90
N GLU A 397 -23.61 10.62 -5.22
CA GLU A 397 -24.84 9.87 -5.49
C GLU A 397 -26.09 10.75 -5.33
N LEU A 398 -26.10 11.63 -4.32
CA LEU A 398 -27.20 12.57 -4.10
C LEU A 398 -27.45 13.49 -5.31
N HIS A 399 -26.37 13.91 -5.99
CA HIS A 399 -26.43 14.85 -7.13
C HIS A 399 -26.56 14.16 -8.48
N THR A 400 -25.87 13.02 -8.67
CA THR A 400 -25.79 12.33 -9.97
C THR A 400 -26.81 11.22 -10.12
N HIS A 401 -27.41 10.75 -9.04
CA HIS A 401 -28.25 9.54 -8.97
C HIS A 401 -27.51 8.24 -9.36
N GLU A 402 -26.18 8.29 -9.45
CA GLU A 402 -25.32 7.16 -9.78
C GLU A 402 -24.38 6.86 -8.61
N ARG A 403 -24.26 5.58 -8.24
CA ARG A 403 -23.34 5.14 -7.21
C ARG A 403 -21.98 4.76 -7.82
N ARG A 404 -21.02 5.66 -7.76
CA ARG A 404 -19.71 5.54 -8.42
C ARG A 404 -18.58 5.23 -7.44
N GLU A 405 -18.85 4.49 -6.35
CA GLU A 405 -17.87 4.19 -5.29
C GLU A 405 -16.61 3.50 -5.81
N GLY A 406 -16.75 2.60 -6.80
CA GLY A 406 -15.61 1.92 -7.43
C GLY A 406 -14.66 2.88 -8.13
N MET A 407 -15.19 3.90 -8.80
CA MET A 407 -14.39 4.92 -9.50
C MET A 407 -13.62 5.79 -8.49
N PHE A 408 -14.29 6.31 -7.47
CA PHE A 408 -13.64 7.10 -6.42
C PHE A 408 -12.56 6.31 -5.67
N GLY A 409 -12.86 5.04 -5.33
CA GLY A 409 -11.90 4.14 -4.69
C GLY A 409 -10.67 3.86 -5.55
N SER A 410 -10.87 3.56 -6.84
CA SER A 410 -9.79 3.29 -7.78
C SER A 410 -8.86 4.50 -7.95
N ILE A 411 -9.44 5.70 -8.10
CA ILE A 411 -8.66 6.94 -8.23
C ILE A 411 -7.90 7.24 -6.94
N PHE A 412 -8.52 7.04 -5.78
CA PHE A 412 -7.85 7.23 -4.49
C PHE A 412 -6.59 6.35 -4.38
N TRP A 413 -6.70 5.06 -4.67
CA TRP A 413 -5.55 4.15 -4.64
C TRP A 413 -4.52 4.44 -5.74
N TRP A 414 -4.97 4.92 -6.90
CA TRP A 414 -4.06 5.38 -7.95
C TRP A 414 -3.23 6.58 -7.49
N VAL A 415 -3.83 7.55 -6.78
CA VAL A 415 -3.11 8.68 -6.17
C VAL A 415 -2.07 8.21 -5.16
N VAL A 416 -2.38 7.20 -4.34
CA VAL A 416 -1.42 6.59 -3.41
C VAL A 416 -0.24 5.95 -4.16
N LYS A 417 -0.50 5.19 -5.23
CA LYS A 417 0.57 4.57 -6.05
C LYS A 417 1.44 5.60 -6.75
N LEU A 418 0.82 6.64 -7.31
CA LEU A 418 1.54 7.76 -7.91
C LEU A 418 2.41 8.49 -6.86
N GLY A 419 1.87 8.69 -5.68
CA GLY A 419 2.60 9.24 -4.54
C GLY A 419 3.81 8.40 -4.18
N MET A 420 3.67 7.08 -4.14
CA MET A 420 4.79 6.17 -3.86
C MET A 420 5.90 6.30 -4.90
N ALA A 421 5.57 6.32 -6.18
CA ALA A 421 6.54 6.51 -7.25
C ALA A 421 7.24 7.88 -7.14
N ALA A 422 6.48 8.95 -6.89
CA ALA A 422 7.01 10.30 -6.70
C ALA A 422 7.95 10.40 -5.49
N ALA A 423 7.60 9.75 -4.36
CA ALA A 423 8.42 9.75 -3.15
C ALA A 423 9.76 9.01 -3.35
N LEU A 424 9.73 7.85 -4.02
CA LEU A 424 10.94 7.06 -4.30
C LEU A 424 11.88 7.82 -5.23
N ALA A 425 11.36 8.36 -6.35
CA ALA A 425 12.15 9.18 -7.25
C ALA A 425 12.65 10.45 -6.55
N GLY A 426 11.74 11.19 -5.90
CA GLY A 426 12.05 12.43 -5.20
C GLY A 426 13.08 12.23 -4.09
N GLY A 427 12.99 11.15 -3.33
CA GLY A 427 13.94 10.80 -2.28
C GLY A 427 15.36 10.67 -2.80
N GLY A 428 15.57 9.95 -3.91
CA GLY A 428 16.89 9.81 -4.54
C GLY A 428 17.45 11.14 -5.06
N PHE A 429 16.63 11.94 -5.74
CA PHE A 429 17.03 13.27 -6.22
C PHE A 429 17.36 14.23 -5.08
N LEU A 430 16.57 14.24 -4.02
CA LEU A 430 16.81 15.08 -2.85
C LEU A 430 18.09 14.67 -2.11
N LEU A 431 18.33 13.36 -1.96
CA LEU A 431 19.58 12.88 -1.35
C LEU A 431 20.78 13.33 -2.16
N ASN A 432 20.72 13.19 -3.49
CA ASN A 432 21.77 13.67 -4.38
C ASN A 432 21.97 15.20 -4.26
N ALA A 433 20.88 15.97 -4.15
CA ALA A 433 20.92 17.42 -3.98
C ALA A 433 21.57 17.87 -2.64
N THR A 434 21.62 17.01 -1.62
CA THR A 434 22.37 17.29 -0.38
C THR A 434 23.88 17.28 -0.58
N GLY A 435 24.37 16.70 -1.68
CA GLY A 435 25.78 16.43 -1.91
C GLY A 435 26.27 15.18 -1.18
N PHE A 436 25.37 14.26 -0.82
CA PHE A 436 25.74 12.98 -0.21
C PHE A 436 26.57 12.13 -1.18
N ASP A 437 27.72 11.65 -0.68
CA ASP A 437 28.59 10.73 -1.42
C ASP A 437 28.93 9.52 -0.52
N VAL A 438 28.48 8.34 -0.95
CA VAL A 438 28.72 7.10 -0.21
C VAL A 438 30.20 6.77 -0.05
N ALA A 439 31.05 7.21 -0.99
CA ALA A 439 32.49 6.95 -0.93
C ALA A 439 33.20 7.68 0.23
N LEU A 440 32.60 8.77 0.73
CA LEU A 440 33.14 9.52 1.87
C LEU A 440 32.83 8.83 3.22
N GLY A 441 32.01 7.79 3.25
CA GLY A 441 31.64 7.09 4.49
C GLY A 441 31.17 8.07 5.56
N GLY A 442 31.72 8.03 6.76
CA GLY A 442 31.41 8.95 7.87
C GLY A 442 31.87 10.39 7.69
N ASP A 443 32.78 10.66 6.74
CA ASP A 443 33.38 11.98 6.52
C ASP A 443 32.53 12.91 5.64
N GLN A 444 31.19 12.83 5.77
CA GLN A 444 30.26 13.71 5.06
C GLN A 444 30.41 15.16 5.50
N SER A 445 30.25 16.11 4.56
CA SER A 445 30.33 17.53 4.91
C SER A 445 29.22 17.91 5.91
N ALA A 446 29.52 18.90 6.79
CA ALA A 446 28.52 19.41 7.75
C ALA A 446 27.26 19.95 7.04
N ARG A 447 27.42 20.52 5.83
CA ARG A 447 26.31 20.99 4.99
C ARG A 447 25.45 19.82 4.53
N THR A 448 26.05 18.72 4.06
CA THR A 448 25.35 17.51 3.62
C THR A 448 24.51 16.95 4.77
N ILE A 449 25.11 16.75 5.93
CA ILE A 449 24.40 16.25 7.13
C ILE A 449 23.25 17.19 7.53
N PHE A 450 23.48 18.50 7.54
CA PHE A 450 22.44 19.47 7.85
C PHE A 450 21.28 19.39 6.87
N LEU A 451 21.54 19.33 5.54
CA LEU A 451 20.49 19.23 4.53
C LEU A 451 19.74 17.90 4.60
N MET A 452 20.45 16.80 4.87
CA MET A 452 19.80 15.48 5.06
C MET A 452 18.81 15.53 6.23
N ARG A 453 19.20 16.08 7.37
CA ARG A 453 18.33 16.24 8.54
C ARG A 453 17.17 17.19 8.27
N LEU A 454 17.44 18.31 7.58
CA LEU A 454 16.44 19.31 7.21
C LEU A 454 15.36 18.68 6.29
N PHE A 455 15.76 17.91 5.30
CA PHE A 455 14.82 17.26 4.39
C PHE A 455 14.06 16.14 5.08
N ASP A 456 14.72 15.33 5.92
CA ASP A 456 14.12 14.23 6.67
C ASP A 456 13.02 14.69 7.66
N ALA A 457 13.18 15.85 8.28
CA ALA A 457 12.20 16.40 9.21
C ALA A 457 11.29 17.46 8.56
N GLY A 458 11.87 18.40 7.81
CA GLY A 458 11.18 19.60 7.34
C GLY A 458 10.16 19.35 6.23
N ILE A 459 10.52 18.57 5.21
CA ILE A 459 9.61 18.31 4.08
C ILE A 459 8.32 17.68 4.54
N PRO A 460 8.32 16.59 5.35
CA PRO A 460 7.08 15.99 5.83
C PRO A 460 6.29 16.86 6.79
N MET A 461 6.95 17.69 7.60
CA MET A 461 6.26 18.68 8.43
C MET A 461 5.44 19.65 7.58
N VAL A 462 6.07 20.22 6.54
CA VAL A 462 5.42 21.18 5.63
C VAL A 462 4.29 20.47 4.84
N ALA A 463 4.56 19.30 4.29
CA ALA A 463 3.57 18.51 3.56
C ALA A 463 2.35 18.17 4.43
N SER A 464 2.59 17.75 5.68
CA SER A 464 1.52 17.46 6.65
C SER A 464 0.73 18.71 7.05
N ALA A 465 1.39 19.86 7.20
CA ALA A 465 0.72 21.12 7.50
C ALA A 465 -0.18 21.57 6.34
N ILE A 466 0.29 21.46 5.09
CA ILE A 466 -0.51 21.75 3.90
C ILE A 466 -1.69 20.75 3.80
N ALA A 467 -1.49 19.48 4.14
CA ALA A 467 -2.57 18.49 4.17
C ALA A 467 -3.65 18.83 5.21
N ILE A 468 -3.27 19.28 6.40
CA ILE A 468 -4.20 19.79 7.42
C ILE A 468 -5.01 20.96 6.84
N TRP A 469 -4.34 21.91 6.18
CA TRP A 469 -5.01 23.05 5.55
C TRP A 469 -5.99 22.59 4.46
N ALA A 470 -5.62 21.65 3.60
CA ALA A 470 -6.50 21.10 2.55
C ALA A 470 -7.74 20.42 3.15
N VAL A 471 -7.59 19.63 4.22
CA VAL A 471 -8.72 19.01 4.93
C VAL A 471 -9.50 20.03 5.75
N ALA A 472 -8.88 21.11 6.24
CA ALA A 472 -9.60 22.20 6.89
C ALA A 472 -10.60 22.87 5.94
N ALA A 473 -10.28 22.93 4.64
CA ALA A 473 -11.18 23.43 3.60
C ALA A 473 -12.18 22.37 3.06
N PHE A 474 -12.19 21.14 3.63
CA PHE A 474 -13.12 20.08 3.24
C PHE A 474 -14.55 20.41 3.69
N PRO A 475 -15.55 20.45 2.77
CA PRO A 475 -16.86 21.03 3.05
C PRO A 475 -17.83 20.05 3.74
N ILE A 476 -17.56 18.73 3.71
CA ILE A 476 -18.48 17.74 4.26
C ILE A 476 -18.20 17.58 5.75
N THR A 477 -19.04 18.18 6.58
CA THR A 477 -19.08 18.01 8.03
C THR A 477 -19.85 16.75 8.39
N GLU A 478 -19.75 16.32 9.66
CA GLU A 478 -20.53 15.19 10.19
C GLU A 478 -22.03 15.39 10.00
N GLU A 479 -22.52 16.62 10.31
CA GLU A 479 -23.92 17.01 10.10
C GLU A 479 -24.33 16.87 8.63
N LYS A 480 -23.50 17.39 7.72
CA LYS A 480 -23.76 17.29 6.28
C LYS A 480 -23.78 15.85 5.76
N ALA A 481 -22.85 15.03 6.23
CA ALA A 481 -22.82 13.61 5.89
C ALA A 481 -24.09 12.88 6.40
N HIS A 482 -24.56 13.23 7.60
CA HIS A 482 -25.79 12.69 8.17
C HIS A 482 -27.03 13.12 7.35
N GLU A 483 -27.17 14.41 6.99
CA GLU A 483 -28.26 14.91 6.15
C GLU A 483 -28.32 14.18 4.80
N VAL A 484 -27.15 14.03 4.15
CA VAL A 484 -27.03 13.31 2.86
C VAL A 484 -27.50 11.87 3.00
N ARG A 485 -27.05 11.19 4.06
CA ARG A 485 -27.44 9.80 4.32
C ARG A 485 -28.95 9.65 4.53
N VAL A 486 -29.58 10.51 5.34
CA VAL A 486 -31.02 10.50 5.58
C VAL A 486 -31.79 10.67 4.26
N GLU A 487 -31.37 11.61 3.41
CA GLU A 487 -32.01 11.86 2.12
C GLU A 487 -31.84 10.67 1.15
N LEU A 488 -30.66 10.03 1.12
CA LEU A 488 -30.44 8.83 0.30
C LEU A 488 -31.29 7.64 0.79
N GLU A 489 -31.43 7.45 2.10
CA GLU A 489 -32.27 6.40 2.69
C GLU A 489 -33.75 6.65 2.37
N ARG A 490 -34.19 7.92 2.42
CA ARG A 490 -35.56 8.31 2.01
C ARG A 490 -35.84 7.97 0.53
N ARG A 491 -34.90 8.26 -0.36
CA ARG A 491 -35.03 7.91 -1.80
C ARG A 491 -35.08 6.42 -2.04
N ARG A 492 -34.40 5.62 -1.22
CA ARG A 492 -34.39 4.15 -1.30
C ARG A 492 -35.63 3.50 -0.70
N GLY A 493 -36.66 4.29 -0.30
CA GLY A 493 -37.90 3.79 0.26
C GLY A 493 -37.79 3.17 1.66
N LYS A 494 -36.70 3.46 2.38
CA LYS A 494 -36.58 3.13 3.81
C LYS A 494 -37.02 4.38 4.60
N PRO A 495 -38.23 4.38 5.24
CA PRO A 495 -38.64 5.50 6.07
C PRO A 495 -37.65 5.58 7.24
N GLY A 496 -37.08 6.78 7.44
CA GLY A 496 -36.02 7.01 8.40
C GLY A 496 -36.41 6.71 9.83
N GLU A 497 -35.85 5.63 10.36
CA GLU A 497 -35.74 5.41 11.81
C GLU A 497 -34.66 6.35 12.43
N LEU A 498 -34.00 7.18 11.63
CA LEU A 498 -32.90 8.06 12.06
C LEU A 498 -33.32 9.51 12.33
N ALA A 499 -34.60 9.86 12.15
CA ALA A 499 -35.09 11.22 12.42
C ALA A 499 -35.32 11.51 13.91
N THR A 500 -35.04 10.55 14.82
CA THR A 500 -35.33 10.65 16.25
C THR A 500 -34.19 10.18 17.16
N ALA A 501 -32.92 10.35 16.74
CA ALA A 501 -31.77 10.11 17.62
C ALA A 501 -30.96 11.38 17.87
#